data_7c8df07a6afb2d34e90489d8b6e2edee
#
_entry.id   7c8df07a6afb2d34e90489d8b6e2edee
#
_cell.length_a   1.000
_cell.length_b   1.000
_cell.length_c   1.000
_cell.angle_alpha   90.00
_cell.angle_beta   90.00
_cell.angle_gamma   90.00
#
_symmetry.space_group_name_H-M   'P 1'
#
loop_
_entity.id
_entity.type
_entity.pdbx_description
1 polymer ?
#
loop_
_entity_poly.entity_id
_entity_poly.type
_entity_poly.pdbx_seq_one_letter_code
_entity_poly.pdbx_strand_id
1 'polypeptide(L)'
;MQREIEYYFDQIFENFYKTSRDSNFYISLDQKLKKDIADSNFAPNMSGTENFGPFGALNFQYREMGAINSLDLFGLDELLLFAFYWANKNNYKNVSDIGANIGLHSILMSKCNWNVNAYEPDPNTIKCLEENVKSNNLANIKVNQMAVSGYSGTAEFTRVLGNTTGSHLSGAKDNPYGDLEKFSVKVKDIKDIMPYTDFIKLDVEGEEANVVTSTNSEDWDNCDMVLEVGSDLNAEAIYNHLLSLNVNMFSQKNNWDIADSLSDIPISYKQGSLFVSKKDSLPMQKI
;
A
#
# COMPACT_ATOMS: atom_id res chain seq x y z
N MET A 1 8.00 9.77 20.99
CA MET A 1 7.26 9.36 19.79
C MET A 1 5.98 10.18 19.53
N GLN A 2 5.10 10.43 20.49
CA GLN A 2 3.79 11.09 20.29
C GLN A 2 3.87 12.49 19.59
N ARG A 3 4.78 13.38 20.00
CA ARG A 3 4.97 14.69 19.34
C ARG A 3 5.76 14.61 18.03
N GLU A 4 6.49 13.55 17.84
CA GLU A 4 7.34 13.36 16.65
C GLU A 4 6.52 12.90 15.44
N ILE A 5 5.57 11.98 15.62
CA ILE A 5 4.73 11.50 14.51
C ILE A 5 3.77 12.58 14.00
N GLU A 6 3.22 13.42 14.89
CA GLU A 6 2.38 14.58 14.51
C GLU A 6 3.18 15.56 13.63
N TYR A 7 4.44 15.81 13.98
CA TYR A 7 5.33 16.66 13.17
C TYR A 7 5.46 16.13 11.73
N TYR A 8 5.61 14.81 11.53
CA TYR A 8 5.73 14.24 10.18
C TYR A 8 4.44 14.41 9.39
N PHE A 9 3.28 14.17 9.99
CA PHE A 9 2.01 14.41 9.33
C PHE A 9 1.82 15.88 8.96
N ASP A 10 2.15 16.82 9.84
CA ASP A 10 2.07 18.26 9.55
C ASP A 10 2.97 18.62 8.36
N GLN A 11 4.22 18.16 8.37
CA GLN A 11 5.15 18.41 7.27
C GLN A 11 4.65 17.82 5.93
N ILE A 12 4.06 16.62 5.96
CA ILE A 12 3.51 15.98 4.77
C ILE A 12 2.29 16.74 4.26
N PHE A 13 1.33 17.11 5.12
CA PHE A 13 0.14 17.86 4.71
C PHE A 13 0.48 19.21 4.08
N GLU A 14 1.46 19.92 4.61
CA GLU A 14 1.91 21.20 4.06
C GLU A 14 2.65 21.07 2.73
N ASN A 15 3.34 19.96 2.49
CA ASN A 15 4.30 19.81 1.38
C ASN A 15 4.05 18.56 0.53
N PHE A 16 2.85 17.99 0.51
CA PHE A 16 2.56 16.72 -0.19
C PHE A 16 3.05 16.72 -1.64
N TYR A 17 2.82 17.80 -2.37
CA TYR A 17 3.25 17.98 -3.76
C TYR A 17 4.75 18.32 -3.93
N LYS A 18 5.57 18.05 -2.92
CA LYS A 18 7.04 18.17 -2.96
C LYS A 18 7.71 16.89 -2.49
N THR A 19 7.01 15.76 -2.56
CA THR A 19 7.42 14.49 -1.98
C THR A 19 7.93 13.49 -3.02
N SER A 20 8.36 13.96 -4.19
CA SER A 20 9.24 13.15 -5.06
C SER A 20 10.47 12.72 -4.26
N ARG A 21 10.87 11.45 -4.39
CA ARG A 21 11.99 10.89 -3.60
C ARG A 21 13.33 11.56 -3.87
N ASP A 22 13.47 12.23 -5.01
CA ASP A 22 14.66 13.01 -5.37
C ASP A 22 14.61 14.47 -4.88
N SER A 23 13.49 14.89 -4.28
CA SER A 23 13.34 16.25 -3.76
C SER A 23 14.15 16.44 -2.48
N ASN A 24 14.73 17.64 -2.29
CA ASN A 24 15.44 17.99 -1.05
C ASN A 24 14.52 17.88 0.18
N PHE A 25 13.22 18.16 0.00
CA PHE A 25 12.23 18.03 1.07
C PHE A 25 12.10 16.57 1.51
N TYR A 26 11.85 15.65 0.57
CA TYR A 26 11.73 14.22 0.87
C TYR A 26 12.98 13.68 1.53
N ILE A 27 14.16 13.93 0.92
CA ILE A 27 15.45 13.41 1.41
C ILE A 27 15.70 13.86 2.86
N SER A 28 15.48 15.15 3.16
CA SER A 28 15.71 15.69 4.50
C SER A 28 14.73 15.09 5.53
N LEU A 29 13.45 14.94 5.15
CA LEU A 29 12.42 14.41 6.04
C LEU A 29 12.62 12.90 6.28
N ASP A 30 12.99 12.14 5.25
CA ASP A 30 13.28 10.71 5.34
C ASP A 30 14.51 10.41 6.22
N GLN A 31 15.58 11.19 6.07
CA GLN A 31 16.76 11.05 6.92
C GLN A 31 16.45 11.32 8.39
N LYS A 32 15.61 12.34 8.66
CA LYS A 32 15.18 12.64 10.02
C LYS A 32 14.31 11.51 10.57
N LEU A 33 13.34 11.04 9.79
CA LEU A 33 12.43 9.94 10.18
C LEU A 33 13.20 8.65 10.51
N LYS A 34 14.14 8.25 9.64
CA LYS A 34 14.99 7.07 9.86
C LYS A 34 15.79 7.17 11.15
N LYS A 35 16.32 8.35 11.45
CA LYS A 35 17.02 8.59 12.72
C LYS A 35 16.06 8.46 13.91
N ASP A 36 14.90 9.09 13.86
CA ASP A 36 13.94 9.08 14.95
C ASP A 36 13.37 7.66 15.19
N ILE A 37 13.19 6.87 14.12
CA ILE A 37 12.82 5.44 14.22
C ILE A 37 13.95 4.64 14.89
N ALA A 38 15.20 4.85 14.48
CA ALA A 38 16.34 4.13 15.06
C ALA A 38 16.57 4.50 16.54
N ASP A 39 16.34 5.75 16.89
CA ASP A 39 16.43 6.25 18.28
C ASP A 39 15.18 5.89 19.13
N SER A 40 14.12 5.35 18.49
CA SER A 40 12.90 4.95 19.18
C SER A 40 13.14 3.69 20.01
N ASN A 41 12.54 3.65 21.22
CA ASN A 41 12.53 2.43 22.04
C ASN A 41 11.47 1.41 21.58
N PHE A 42 11.07 1.43 20.32
CA PHE A 42 10.13 0.45 19.77
C PHE A 42 10.85 -0.90 19.66
N ALA A 43 10.72 -1.68 20.73
CA ALA A 43 11.44 -2.95 20.90
C ALA A 43 10.46 -4.14 20.83
N PRO A 44 10.96 -5.36 20.59
CA PRO A 44 10.15 -6.57 20.48
C PRO A 44 9.18 -6.87 21.65
N ASN A 45 9.40 -6.22 22.79
CA ASN A 45 8.60 -6.42 24.01
C ASN A 45 7.65 -5.27 24.34
N MET A 46 7.51 -4.29 23.47
CA MET A 46 6.56 -3.19 23.68
C MET A 46 5.19 -3.57 23.14
N SER A 47 4.36 -4.12 24.01
CA SER A 47 2.91 -4.12 23.86
C SER A 47 2.40 -2.78 24.38
N GLY A 48 2.17 -1.81 23.53
CA GLY A 48 1.67 -0.50 23.94
C GLY A 48 0.80 0.11 22.87
N THR A 49 -0.28 0.77 23.31
CA THR A 49 -1.08 1.62 22.45
C THR A 49 -0.34 2.94 22.32
N GLU A 50 0.21 3.23 21.16
CA GLU A 50 0.86 4.51 20.85
C GLU A 50 -0.13 5.44 20.15
N ASN A 51 -0.04 6.74 20.40
CA ASN A 51 -0.80 7.70 19.61
C ASN A 51 -0.12 7.90 18.24
N PHE A 52 -0.86 7.58 17.19
CA PHE A 52 -0.36 7.64 15.81
C PHE A 52 -0.94 8.84 15.06
N GLY A 53 -0.58 10.03 15.52
CA GLY A 53 -1.01 11.30 14.92
C GLY A 53 -2.53 11.40 14.78
N PRO A 54 -3.05 11.76 13.60
CA PRO A 54 -4.48 11.97 13.40
C PRO A 54 -5.33 10.71 13.58
N PHE A 55 -4.72 9.52 13.49
CA PHE A 55 -5.42 8.22 13.63
C PHE A 55 -5.68 7.83 15.09
N GLY A 56 -5.14 8.60 16.05
CA GLY A 56 -5.28 8.30 17.48
C GLY A 56 -4.51 7.03 17.90
N ALA A 57 -5.03 6.34 18.89
CA ALA A 57 -4.38 5.18 19.46
C ALA A 57 -4.22 4.03 18.45
N LEU A 58 -2.99 3.59 18.22
CA LEU A 58 -2.63 2.43 17.38
C LEU A 58 -1.95 1.37 18.25
N ASN A 59 -2.50 0.17 18.25
CA ASN A 59 -1.88 -1.00 18.86
C ASN A 59 -1.31 -1.87 17.74
N PHE A 60 0.01 -1.85 17.57
CA PHE A 60 0.69 -2.61 16.54
C PHE A 60 1.91 -3.31 17.12
N GLN A 61 1.95 -4.62 17.01
CA GLN A 61 3.01 -5.41 17.62
C GLN A 61 4.27 -5.39 16.74
N TYR A 62 5.43 -5.27 17.39
CA TYR A 62 6.69 -5.52 16.72
C TYR A 62 6.76 -6.98 16.25
N ARG A 63 7.13 -7.17 15.00
CA ARG A 63 7.34 -8.49 14.38
C ARG A 63 8.58 -8.46 13.50
N GLU A 64 9.38 -9.50 13.61
CA GLU A 64 10.40 -9.79 12.61
C GLU A 64 9.74 -10.46 11.41
N MET A 65 10.03 -9.96 10.22
CA MET A 65 9.46 -10.43 8.95
C MET A 65 10.57 -10.87 8.00
N GLY A 66 11.66 -11.33 8.56
CA GLY A 66 12.85 -11.77 7.85
C GLY A 66 13.89 -10.65 7.68
N ALA A 67 14.16 -10.24 6.44
CA ALA A 67 15.11 -9.17 6.15
C ALA A 67 14.63 -7.79 6.63
N ILE A 68 13.33 -7.66 6.90
CA ILE A 68 12.71 -6.45 7.45
C ILE A 68 11.95 -6.76 8.74
N ASN A 69 11.47 -5.73 9.41
CA ASN A 69 10.63 -5.84 10.60
C ASN A 69 9.49 -4.80 10.56
N SER A 70 8.62 -4.81 11.56
CA SER A 70 7.45 -3.92 11.61
C SER A 70 7.80 -2.43 11.58
N LEU A 71 9.03 -2.01 11.94
CA LEU A 71 9.44 -0.61 11.88
C LEU A 71 9.62 -0.12 10.44
N ASP A 72 10.00 -1.02 9.55
CA ASP A 72 10.17 -0.69 8.13
C ASP A 72 8.85 -0.31 7.45
N LEU A 73 7.70 -0.71 8.05
CA LEU A 73 6.37 -0.31 7.60
C LEU A 73 5.97 1.13 7.99
N PHE A 74 6.85 1.86 8.68
CA PHE A 74 6.63 3.25 9.08
C PHE A 74 7.58 4.21 8.34
N GLY A 75 8.10 3.80 7.19
CA GLY A 75 8.91 4.64 6.31
C GLY A 75 8.14 5.85 5.77
N LEU A 76 8.88 6.82 5.19
CA LEU A 76 8.25 8.07 4.74
C LEU A 76 7.23 7.83 3.62
N ASP A 77 7.45 6.88 2.71
CA ASP A 77 6.48 6.55 1.66
C ASP A 77 5.17 6.05 2.24
N GLU A 78 5.25 5.23 3.29
CA GLU A 78 4.06 4.74 4.01
C GLU A 78 3.34 5.89 4.72
N LEU A 79 4.07 6.79 5.38
CA LEU A 79 3.48 7.97 6.02
C LEU A 79 2.79 8.89 5.00
N LEU A 80 3.29 8.97 3.76
CA LEU A 80 2.61 9.70 2.67
C LEU A 80 1.25 9.08 2.34
N LEU A 81 1.18 7.77 2.23
CA LEU A 81 -0.08 7.06 1.98
C LEU A 81 -1.03 7.21 3.19
N PHE A 82 -0.54 7.13 4.41
CA PHE A 82 -1.37 7.35 5.60
C PHE A 82 -1.91 8.78 5.65
N ALA A 83 -1.11 9.78 5.33
CA ALA A 83 -1.56 11.15 5.22
C ALA A 83 -2.64 11.31 4.13
N PHE A 84 -2.46 10.64 2.97
CA PHE A 84 -3.47 10.58 1.92
C PHE A 84 -4.78 9.97 2.42
N TYR A 85 -4.74 8.86 3.18
CA TYR A 85 -5.95 8.24 3.74
C TYR A 85 -6.70 9.22 4.64
N TRP A 86 -5.98 9.87 5.56
CA TRP A 86 -6.59 10.82 6.48
C TRP A 86 -7.19 12.04 5.78
N ALA A 87 -6.48 12.61 4.79
CA ALA A 87 -6.98 13.71 3.97
C ALA A 87 -8.28 13.34 3.23
N ASN A 88 -8.41 12.08 2.85
CA ASN A 88 -9.54 11.56 2.08
C ASN A 88 -10.60 10.83 2.91
N LYS A 89 -10.55 10.90 4.24
CA LYS A 89 -11.47 10.15 5.12
C LYS A 89 -12.95 10.37 4.87
N ASN A 90 -13.31 11.49 4.26
CA ASN A 90 -14.70 11.83 3.89
C ASN A 90 -15.01 11.55 2.41
N ASN A 91 -14.03 11.20 1.59
CA ASN A 91 -14.17 11.01 0.14
C ASN A 91 -14.41 9.55 -0.23
N TYR A 92 -13.95 8.61 0.59
CA TYR A 92 -14.09 7.17 0.36
C TYR A 92 -14.87 6.53 1.50
N LYS A 93 -15.50 5.39 1.21
CA LYS A 93 -16.31 4.66 2.17
C LYS A 93 -16.01 3.16 2.16
N ASN A 94 -15.95 2.56 0.98
CA ASN A 94 -15.68 1.14 0.80
C ASN A 94 -14.34 0.99 0.11
N VAL A 95 -13.36 0.42 0.80
CA VAL A 95 -11.99 0.36 0.29
C VAL A 95 -11.45 -1.07 0.32
N SER A 96 -10.50 -1.34 -0.55
CA SER A 96 -9.81 -2.62 -0.60
C SER A 96 -8.31 -2.42 -0.39
N ASP A 97 -7.75 -3.14 0.57
CA ASP A 97 -6.31 -3.26 0.83
C ASP A 97 -5.85 -4.59 0.26
N ILE A 98 -5.24 -4.56 -0.92
CA ILE A 98 -4.81 -5.74 -1.66
C ILE A 98 -3.31 -5.92 -1.48
N GLY A 99 -2.91 -7.08 -0.93
CA GLY A 99 -1.60 -7.29 -0.34
C GLY A 99 -1.53 -6.67 1.05
N ALA A 100 -2.53 -7.00 1.89
CA ALA A 100 -2.71 -6.36 3.19
C ALA A 100 -1.61 -6.69 4.21
N ASN A 101 -0.78 -7.70 3.93
CA ASN A 101 0.30 -8.14 4.81
C ASN A 101 -0.22 -8.30 6.26
N ILE A 102 0.50 -7.79 7.25
CA ILE A 102 0.10 -7.86 8.67
C ILE A 102 -0.93 -6.78 9.07
N GLY A 103 -1.49 -6.03 8.11
CA GLY A 103 -2.71 -5.23 8.23
C GLY A 103 -2.54 -3.78 8.69
N LEU A 104 -1.34 -3.18 8.63
CA LEU A 104 -1.15 -1.79 9.05
C LEU A 104 -2.01 -0.82 8.24
N HIS A 105 -1.99 -0.93 6.91
CA HIS A 105 -2.83 -0.11 6.01
C HIS A 105 -4.31 -0.32 6.29
N SER A 106 -4.75 -1.58 6.37
CA SER A 106 -6.15 -1.93 6.69
C SER A 106 -6.63 -1.27 7.99
N ILE A 107 -5.79 -1.28 9.03
CA ILE A 107 -6.11 -0.65 10.33
C ILE A 107 -6.24 0.86 10.18
N LEU A 108 -5.31 1.53 9.50
CA LEU A 108 -5.34 2.98 9.34
C LEU A 108 -6.48 3.44 8.43
N MET A 109 -6.80 2.71 7.36
CA MET A 109 -8.00 2.92 6.55
C MET A 109 -9.28 2.76 7.38
N SER A 110 -9.35 1.75 8.23
CA SER A 110 -10.49 1.55 9.14
C SER A 110 -10.64 2.69 10.14
N LYS A 111 -9.54 3.26 10.61
CA LYS A 111 -9.53 4.45 11.50
C LYS A 111 -9.99 5.74 10.79
N CYS A 112 -10.00 5.76 9.46
CA CYS A 112 -10.67 6.79 8.64
C CYS A 112 -12.19 6.57 8.56
N ASN A 113 -12.76 5.61 9.28
CA ASN A 113 -14.16 5.16 9.23
C ASN A 113 -14.56 4.52 7.88
N TRP A 114 -13.62 3.97 7.15
CA TRP A 114 -13.89 3.22 5.91
C TRP A 114 -14.23 1.75 6.20
N ASN A 115 -15.08 1.14 5.40
CA ASN A 115 -15.29 -0.30 5.38
C ASN A 115 -14.17 -0.92 4.55
N VAL A 116 -13.33 -1.73 5.17
CA VAL A 116 -12.12 -2.27 4.55
C VAL A 116 -12.30 -3.74 4.19
N ASN A 117 -12.00 -4.11 2.94
CA ASN A 117 -11.77 -5.48 2.53
C ASN A 117 -10.25 -5.70 2.40
N ALA A 118 -9.66 -6.41 3.34
CA ALA A 118 -8.25 -6.77 3.34
C ALA A 118 -8.04 -8.11 2.62
N TYR A 119 -7.15 -8.16 1.64
CA TYR A 119 -6.81 -9.37 0.88
C TYR A 119 -5.35 -9.73 1.12
N GLU A 120 -5.11 -10.91 1.65
CA GLU A 120 -3.78 -11.45 1.91
C GLU A 120 -3.80 -12.97 1.67
N PRO A 121 -2.98 -13.53 0.79
CA PRO A 121 -3.02 -14.96 0.48
C PRO A 121 -2.34 -15.85 1.52
N ASP A 122 -1.31 -15.36 2.22
CA ASP A 122 -0.50 -16.17 3.13
C ASP A 122 -1.23 -16.46 4.46
N PRO A 123 -1.51 -17.73 4.79
CA PRO A 123 -2.23 -18.08 6.02
C PRO A 123 -1.46 -17.73 7.31
N ASN A 124 -0.14 -17.59 7.27
CA ASN A 124 0.64 -17.18 8.44
C ASN A 124 0.55 -15.66 8.64
N THR A 125 0.61 -14.89 7.58
CA THR A 125 0.46 -13.45 7.58
C THR A 125 -0.96 -13.05 7.99
N ILE A 126 -1.99 -13.77 7.51
CA ILE A 126 -3.40 -13.59 7.92
C ILE A 126 -3.58 -13.67 9.44
N LYS A 127 -2.95 -14.62 10.11
CA LYS A 127 -3.06 -14.73 11.58
C LYS A 127 -2.56 -13.46 12.26
N CYS A 128 -1.44 -12.91 11.78
CA CYS A 128 -0.88 -11.67 12.30
C CYS A 128 -1.81 -10.48 12.03
N LEU A 129 -2.40 -10.42 10.83
CA LEU A 129 -3.37 -9.40 10.45
C LEU A 129 -4.60 -9.44 11.36
N GLU A 130 -5.20 -10.62 11.57
CA GLU A 130 -6.37 -10.80 12.44
C GLU A 130 -6.07 -10.42 13.89
N GLU A 131 -4.89 -10.77 14.41
CA GLU A 131 -4.44 -10.37 15.74
C GLU A 131 -4.31 -8.85 15.86
N ASN A 132 -3.72 -8.19 14.86
CA ASN A 132 -3.57 -6.73 14.82
C ASN A 132 -4.92 -6.02 14.72
N VAL A 133 -5.84 -6.51 13.89
CA VAL A 133 -7.23 -5.99 13.79
C VAL A 133 -7.95 -6.11 15.13
N LYS A 134 -7.88 -7.28 15.78
CA LYS A 134 -8.50 -7.54 17.07
C LYS A 134 -7.94 -6.64 18.17
N SER A 135 -6.63 -6.44 18.21
CA SER A 135 -5.98 -5.61 19.24
C SER A 135 -6.34 -4.12 19.14
N ASN A 136 -6.79 -3.66 17.95
CA ASN A 136 -7.32 -2.31 17.73
C ASN A 136 -8.85 -2.21 17.88
N ASN A 137 -9.55 -3.29 18.22
CA ASN A 137 -11.03 -3.33 18.39
C ASN A 137 -11.79 -2.82 17.14
N LEU A 138 -11.33 -3.13 15.94
CA LEU A 138 -11.92 -2.67 14.68
C LEU A 138 -12.90 -3.72 14.16
N ALA A 139 -14.13 -3.29 13.87
CA ALA A 139 -15.22 -4.15 13.37
C ALA A 139 -15.53 -3.94 11.87
N ASN A 140 -14.94 -2.93 11.24
CA ASN A 140 -15.15 -2.52 9.85
C ASN A 140 -14.08 -3.04 8.89
N ILE A 141 -13.32 -4.07 9.29
CA ILE A 141 -12.35 -4.77 8.44
C ILE A 141 -12.84 -6.20 8.22
N LYS A 142 -12.99 -6.57 6.94
CA LYS A 142 -13.22 -7.95 6.52
C LYS A 142 -11.93 -8.51 5.93
N VAL A 143 -11.41 -9.56 6.57
CA VAL A 143 -10.20 -10.25 6.12
C VAL A 143 -10.57 -11.36 5.13
N ASN A 144 -9.89 -11.40 3.98
CA ASN A 144 -10.08 -12.36 2.92
C ASN A 144 -8.75 -13.07 2.63
N GLN A 145 -8.68 -14.37 2.96
CA GLN A 145 -7.49 -15.20 2.68
C GLN A 145 -7.46 -15.59 1.20
N MET A 146 -7.04 -14.69 0.34
CA MET A 146 -6.88 -14.93 -1.09
C MET A 146 -5.95 -13.89 -1.72
N ALA A 147 -5.33 -14.26 -2.82
CA ALA A 147 -4.65 -13.34 -3.71
C ALA A 147 -5.66 -12.61 -4.61
N VAL A 148 -5.23 -11.52 -5.22
CA VAL A 148 -5.99 -10.80 -6.26
C VAL A 148 -5.13 -10.72 -7.51
N SER A 149 -5.73 -10.99 -8.67
CA SER A 149 -5.09 -10.89 -9.99
C SER A 149 -6.15 -10.52 -11.03
N GLY A 150 -5.85 -10.65 -12.32
CA GLY A 150 -6.79 -10.43 -13.43
C GLY A 150 -7.74 -11.60 -13.72
N TYR A 151 -7.86 -12.57 -12.81
CA TYR A 151 -8.73 -13.74 -12.99
C TYR A 151 -9.15 -14.33 -11.64
N SER A 152 -10.23 -15.12 -11.65
CA SER A 152 -10.66 -15.90 -10.48
C SER A 152 -10.26 -17.37 -10.63
N GLY A 153 -9.79 -18.00 -9.53
CA GLY A 153 -9.40 -19.41 -9.55
C GLY A 153 -8.49 -19.81 -8.39
N THR A 154 -7.49 -20.62 -8.70
CA THR A 154 -6.42 -21.03 -7.78
C THR A 154 -5.07 -20.89 -8.47
N ALA A 155 -4.06 -20.50 -7.70
CA ALA A 155 -2.67 -20.41 -8.17
C ALA A 155 -1.70 -20.93 -7.11
N GLU A 156 -0.48 -21.24 -7.53
CA GLU A 156 0.61 -21.50 -6.61
C GLU A 156 1.14 -20.17 -6.08
N PHE A 157 1.35 -20.10 -4.77
CA PHE A 157 1.96 -18.98 -4.07
C PHE A 157 3.32 -19.38 -3.54
N THR A 158 4.32 -18.54 -3.76
CA THR A 158 5.69 -18.70 -3.28
C THR A 158 5.90 -17.81 -2.06
N ARG A 159 6.00 -18.43 -0.89
CA ARG A 159 6.45 -17.75 0.34
C ARG A 159 7.97 -17.73 0.37
N VAL A 160 8.53 -16.56 0.56
CA VAL A 160 9.96 -16.38 0.80
C VAL A 160 10.21 -16.49 2.29
N LEU A 161 10.84 -17.57 2.73
CA LEU A 161 11.23 -17.76 4.12
C LEU A 161 12.37 -16.80 4.46
N GLY A 162 12.17 -15.98 5.50
CA GLY A 162 13.14 -14.95 5.85
C GLY A 162 12.93 -13.58 5.16
N ASN A 163 11.89 -13.43 4.31
CA ASN A 163 11.39 -12.13 3.88
C ASN A 163 9.94 -12.22 3.42
N THR A 164 9.00 -12.05 4.35
CA THR A 164 7.58 -12.24 4.06
C THR A 164 7.02 -11.23 3.06
N THR A 165 7.60 -10.03 2.98
CA THR A 165 7.21 -9.00 1.98
C THR A 165 7.68 -9.32 0.56
N GLY A 166 8.55 -10.30 0.37
CA GLY A 166 8.94 -10.79 -0.96
C GLY A 166 8.09 -11.94 -1.48
N SER A 167 7.09 -12.38 -0.73
CA SER A 167 6.20 -13.50 -1.10
C SER A 167 5.21 -13.08 -2.19
N HIS A 168 4.97 -13.93 -3.18
CA HIS A 168 4.25 -13.56 -4.42
C HIS A 168 3.54 -14.76 -5.06
N LEU A 169 2.64 -14.54 -6.01
CA LEU A 169 2.14 -15.59 -6.89
C LEU A 169 3.29 -16.15 -7.73
N SER A 170 3.39 -17.49 -7.79
CA SER A 170 4.51 -18.14 -8.50
C SER A 170 4.53 -17.75 -9.96
N GLY A 171 5.68 -17.22 -10.41
CA GLY A 171 5.86 -16.67 -11.75
C GLY A 171 5.79 -15.14 -11.83
N ALA A 172 5.37 -14.43 -10.79
CA ALA A 172 5.37 -12.97 -10.76
C ALA A 172 6.78 -12.37 -10.59
N LYS A 173 7.72 -13.15 -10.06
CA LYS A 173 9.15 -12.78 -9.92
C LYS A 173 10.05 -13.89 -10.45
N ASP A 174 11.01 -13.53 -11.30
CA ASP A 174 11.90 -14.50 -11.98
C ASP A 174 12.90 -15.19 -11.05
N ASN A 175 13.40 -14.52 -10.03
CA ASN A 175 14.47 -15.01 -9.15
C ASN A 175 14.16 -14.69 -7.67
N PRO A 176 13.19 -15.36 -7.04
CA PRO A 176 13.00 -15.23 -5.61
C PRO A 176 14.22 -15.78 -4.87
N TYR A 177 14.68 -15.06 -3.83
CA TYR A 177 15.88 -15.42 -3.08
C TYR A 177 15.55 -16.06 -1.74
N GLY A 178 16.48 -16.89 -1.24
CA GLY A 178 16.35 -17.58 0.04
C GLY A 178 15.58 -18.91 -0.06
N ASP A 179 15.22 -19.46 1.10
CA ASP A 179 14.43 -20.68 1.16
C ASP A 179 12.97 -20.37 0.80
N LEU A 180 12.36 -21.21 0.00
CA LEU A 180 11.02 -21.01 -0.54
C LEU A 180 10.07 -22.13 -0.07
N GLU A 181 8.86 -21.72 0.24
CA GLU A 181 7.74 -22.62 0.47
C GLU A 181 6.64 -22.34 -0.56
N LYS A 182 6.10 -23.39 -1.18
CA LYS A 182 5.07 -23.25 -2.21
C LYS A 182 3.79 -23.95 -1.79
N PHE A 183 2.65 -23.26 -1.97
CA PHE A 183 1.33 -23.81 -1.67
C PHE A 183 0.26 -23.17 -2.57
N SER A 184 -0.90 -23.81 -2.64
CA SER A 184 -2.02 -23.29 -3.43
C SER A 184 -2.82 -22.26 -2.65
N VAL A 185 -3.19 -21.16 -3.32
CA VAL A 185 -4.06 -20.11 -2.79
C VAL A 185 -5.25 -19.87 -3.72
N LYS A 186 -6.35 -19.35 -3.17
CA LYS A 186 -7.44 -18.83 -3.97
C LYS A 186 -7.03 -17.50 -4.58
N VAL A 187 -7.48 -17.25 -5.80
CA VAL A 187 -7.30 -15.99 -6.52
C VAL A 187 -8.67 -15.40 -6.83
N LYS A 188 -8.83 -14.09 -6.60
CA LYS A 188 -10.02 -13.33 -6.95
C LYS A 188 -9.71 -12.34 -8.07
N ASP A 189 -10.60 -12.26 -9.05
CA ASP A 189 -10.52 -11.27 -10.12
C ASP A 189 -10.76 -9.86 -9.57
N ILE A 190 -9.90 -8.92 -9.93
CA ILE A 190 -10.02 -7.50 -9.57
C ILE A 190 -11.36 -6.91 -10.04
N LYS A 191 -11.89 -7.35 -11.18
CA LYS A 191 -13.18 -6.92 -11.71
C LYS A 191 -14.37 -7.33 -10.85
N ASP A 192 -14.21 -8.33 -9.98
CA ASP A 192 -15.21 -8.68 -8.97
C ASP A 192 -15.10 -7.82 -7.68
N ILE A 193 -14.08 -6.97 -7.58
CA ILE A 193 -13.80 -6.11 -6.43
C ILE A 193 -14.14 -4.65 -6.74
N MET A 194 -13.66 -4.12 -7.88
CA MET A 194 -13.80 -2.70 -8.25
C MET A 194 -15.23 -2.16 -8.21
N PRO A 195 -16.28 -2.88 -8.66
CA PRO A 195 -17.65 -2.37 -8.62
C PRO A 195 -18.20 -2.04 -7.23
N TYR A 196 -17.55 -2.55 -6.18
CA TYR A 196 -17.97 -2.37 -4.78
C TYR A 196 -16.95 -1.60 -3.95
N THR A 197 -15.96 -0.95 -4.61
CA THR A 197 -14.81 -0.33 -3.97
C THR A 197 -14.60 1.07 -4.50
N ASP A 198 -14.46 2.04 -3.62
CA ASP A 198 -14.21 3.44 -3.98
C ASP A 198 -12.71 3.75 -4.12
N PHE A 199 -11.89 2.99 -3.38
CA PHE A 199 -10.44 3.17 -3.37
C PHE A 199 -9.72 1.84 -3.11
N ILE A 200 -8.64 1.58 -3.84
CA ILE A 200 -7.79 0.39 -3.72
C ILE A 200 -6.35 0.80 -3.40
N LYS A 201 -5.75 0.17 -2.40
CA LYS A 201 -4.28 0.05 -2.29
C LYS A 201 -3.89 -1.29 -2.87
N LEU A 202 -3.02 -1.29 -3.87
CA LEU A 202 -2.53 -2.49 -4.56
C LEU A 202 -1.02 -2.63 -4.37
N ASP A 203 -0.62 -3.72 -3.72
CA ASP A 203 0.78 -4.05 -3.48
C ASP A 203 0.88 -5.59 -3.40
N VAL A 204 1.10 -6.21 -4.55
CA VAL A 204 0.98 -7.67 -4.75
C VAL A 204 2.26 -8.31 -5.29
N GLU A 205 3.37 -7.61 -5.11
CA GLU A 205 4.72 -8.12 -5.28
C GLU A 205 4.96 -8.75 -6.68
N GLY A 206 4.57 -7.97 -7.72
CA GLY A 206 4.82 -8.30 -9.13
C GLY A 206 3.57 -8.60 -9.97
N GLU A 207 2.40 -8.75 -9.36
CA GLU A 207 1.12 -8.97 -10.07
C GLU A 207 0.41 -7.66 -10.48
N GLU A 208 0.95 -6.49 -10.15
CA GLU A 208 0.32 -5.19 -10.36
C GLU A 208 -0.09 -4.98 -11.83
N ALA A 209 0.80 -5.32 -12.78
CA ALA A 209 0.49 -5.20 -14.20
C ALA A 209 -0.65 -6.14 -14.62
N ASN A 210 -0.67 -7.39 -14.16
CA ASN A 210 -1.73 -8.34 -14.48
C ASN A 210 -3.09 -7.88 -13.93
N VAL A 211 -3.10 -7.31 -12.71
CA VAL A 211 -4.29 -6.73 -12.09
C VAL A 211 -4.79 -5.55 -12.92
N VAL A 212 -3.94 -4.55 -13.18
CA VAL A 212 -4.33 -3.30 -13.85
C VAL A 212 -4.73 -3.56 -15.30
N THR A 213 -3.96 -4.36 -16.05
CA THR A 213 -4.23 -4.59 -17.48
C THR A 213 -5.46 -5.46 -17.75
N SER A 214 -6.02 -6.11 -16.74
CA SER A 214 -7.28 -6.84 -16.84
C SER A 214 -8.52 -5.96 -16.78
N THR A 215 -8.38 -4.69 -16.36
CA THR A 215 -9.50 -3.75 -16.17
C THR A 215 -10.00 -3.15 -17.47
N ASN A 216 -11.24 -2.65 -17.46
CA ASN A 216 -11.85 -1.89 -18.53
C ASN A 216 -12.11 -0.44 -18.10
N SER A 217 -12.48 0.44 -19.03
CA SER A 217 -12.71 1.84 -18.71
C SER A 217 -13.78 2.05 -17.64
N GLU A 218 -14.86 1.28 -17.67
CA GLU A 218 -15.98 1.39 -16.73
C GLU A 218 -15.59 1.03 -15.30
N ASP A 219 -14.59 0.17 -15.11
CA ASP A 219 -14.09 -0.22 -13.78
C ASP A 219 -13.55 0.98 -12.99
N TRP A 220 -13.07 2.02 -13.71
CA TRP A 220 -12.47 3.23 -13.14
C TRP A 220 -13.46 4.38 -12.91
N ASP A 221 -14.76 4.22 -13.19
CA ASP A 221 -15.74 5.31 -13.08
C ASP A 221 -15.92 5.79 -11.63
N ASN A 222 -15.79 4.87 -10.67
CA ASN A 222 -16.00 5.17 -9.24
C ASN A 222 -14.90 4.61 -8.34
N CYS A 223 -13.79 4.14 -8.89
CA CYS A 223 -12.73 3.53 -8.13
C CYS A 223 -11.38 4.19 -8.44
N ASP A 224 -10.73 4.70 -7.42
CA ASP A 224 -9.35 5.17 -7.50
C ASP A 224 -8.40 4.09 -6.98
N MET A 225 -7.13 4.13 -7.38
CA MET A 225 -6.14 3.15 -6.93
C MET A 225 -4.79 3.82 -6.65
N VAL A 226 -4.12 3.39 -5.59
CA VAL A 226 -2.69 3.62 -5.40
C VAL A 226 -1.96 2.29 -5.48
N LEU A 227 -0.83 2.27 -6.19
CA LEU A 227 -0.05 1.05 -6.36
C LEU A 227 1.46 1.33 -6.37
N GLU A 228 2.24 0.30 -6.04
CA GLU A 228 3.67 0.26 -6.33
C GLU A 228 3.91 -0.36 -7.71
N VAL A 229 4.93 0.14 -8.42
CA VAL A 229 5.36 -0.42 -9.70
C VAL A 229 6.76 -0.97 -9.55
N GLY A 230 6.90 -2.29 -9.67
CA GLY A 230 8.11 -3.01 -9.30
C GLY A 230 9.14 -3.21 -10.41
N SER A 231 8.84 -2.89 -11.68
CA SER A 231 9.72 -3.11 -12.82
C SER A 231 9.39 -2.24 -14.03
N ASP A 232 10.36 -2.09 -14.93
CA ASP A 232 10.18 -1.40 -16.23
C ASP A 232 9.05 -2.03 -17.06
N LEU A 233 8.98 -3.36 -17.09
CA LEU A 233 7.95 -4.08 -17.85
C LEU A 233 6.55 -3.82 -17.30
N ASN A 234 6.41 -3.82 -15.97
CA ASN A 234 5.14 -3.49 -15.33
C ASN A 234 4.76 -2.02 -15.58
N ALA A 235 5.73 -1.09 -15.52
CA ALA A 235 5.50 0.32 -15.79
C ALA A 235 4.99 0.54 -17.22
N GLU A 236 5.63 -0.08 -18.22
CA GLU A 236 5.23 0.03 -19.63
C GLU A 236 3.82 -0.55 -19.86
N ALA A 237 3.54 -1.73 -19.31
CA ALA A 237 2.25 -2.38 -19.46
C ALA A 237 1.11 -1.55 -18.81
N ILE A 238 1.32 -1.07 -17.58
CA ILE A 238 0.37 -0.25 -16.83
C ILE A 238 0.13 1.09 -17.56
N TYR A 239 1.21 1.79 -17.94
CA TYR A 239 1.12 3.08 -18.63
C TYR A 239 0.32 2.99 -19.93
N ASN A 240 0.69 2.06 -20.81
CA ASN A 240 0.03 1.91 -22.12
C ASN A 240 -1.44 1.52 -21.95
N HIS A 241 -1.76 0.65 -21.00
CA HIS A 241 -3.13 0.22 -20.74
C HIS A 241 -3.99 1.38 -20.24
N LEU A 242 -3.57 2.06 -19.17
CA LEU A 242 -4.34 3.16 -18.57
C LEU A 242 -4.48 4.35 -19.54
N LEU A 243 -3.45 4.66 -20.32
CA LEU A 243 -3.52 5.67 -21.36
C LEU A 243 -4.60 5.32 -22.40
N SER A 244 -4.70 4.06 -22.81
CA SER A 244 -5.73 3.59 -23.76
C SER A 244 -7.16 3.71 -23.21
N LEU A 245 -7.32 3.68 -21.87
CA LEU A 245 -8.60 3.81 -21.17
C LEU A 245 -8.95 5.26 -20.79
N ASN A 246 -8.08 6.25 -21.09
CA ASN A 246 -8.18 7.64 -20.64
C ASN A 246 -8.28 7.73 -19.10
N VAL A 247 -7.43 6.99 -18.40
CA VAL A 247 -7.30 7.02 -16.95
C VAL A 247 -6.03 7.78 -16.59
N ASN A 248 -6.14 8.79 -15.73
CA ASN A 248 -5.03 9.62 -15.32
C ASN A 248 -4.12 8.90 -14.32
N MET A 249 -2.83 9.14 -14.44
CA MET A 249 -1.78 8.60 -13.58
C MET A 249 -1.05 9.76 -12.90
N PHE A 250 -1.03 9.76 -11.57
CA PHE A 250 -0.34 10.78 -10.77
C PHE A 250 0.86 10.12 -10.09
N SER A 251 2.05 10.58 -10.42
CA SER A 251 3.27 9.91 -10.02
C SER A 251 3.99 10.64 -8.88
N GLN A 252 4.32 9.93 -7.81
CA GLN A 252 5.20 10.47 -6.76
C GLN A 252 6.57 10.88 -7.31
N LYS A 253 7.06 10.17 -8.33
CA LYS A 253 8.33 10.47 -9.00
C LYS A 253 8.40 11.90 -9.53
N ASN A 254 7.29 12.47 -9.97
CA ASN A 254 7.16 13.86 -10.42
C ASN A 254 6.30 14.73 -9.50
N ASN A 255 6.36 14.50 -8.19
CA ASN A 255 5.62 15.24 -7.17
C ASN A 255 4.09 15.14 -7.27
N TRP A 256 3.57 14.00 -7.70
CA TRP A 256 2.15 13.71 -7.86
C TRP A 256 1.46 14.53 -8.96
N ASP A 257 2.22 15.11 -9.87
CA ASP A 257 1.67 15.65 -11.12
C ASP A 257 1.25 14.51 -12.05
N ILE A 258 0.39 14.81 -13.02
CA ILE A 258 -0.02 13.85 -14.05
C ILE A 258 1.23 13.39 -14.82
N ALA A 259 1.32 12.07 -15.02
CA ALA A 259 2.37 11.48 -15.83
C ALA A 259 2.05 11.68 -17.33
N ASP A 260 2.81 12.52 -17.99
CA ASP A 260 2.66 12.81 -19.41
C ASP A 260 3.40 11.79 -20.29
N SER A 261 4.30 11.03 -19.73
CA SER A 261 5.14 10.06 -20.42
C SER A 261 5.46 8.83 -19.58
N LEU A 262 5.89 7.76 -20.23
CA LEU A 262 6.36 6.55 -19.55
C LEU A 262 7.53 6.84 -18.59
N SER A 263 8.37 7.85 -18.88
CA SER A 263 9.48 8.21 -17.99
C SER A 263 9.05 8.77 -16.64
N ASP A 264 7.80 9.22 -16.51
CA ASP A 264 7.23 9.72 -15.26
C ASP A 264 6.72 8.60 -14.36
N ILE A 265 6.51 7.40 -14.91
CA ILE A 265 6.05 6.24 -14.16
C ILE A 265 7.20 5.68 -13.31
N PRO A 266 6.96 5.34 -12.03
CA PRO A 266 7.94 4.61 -11.24
C PRO A 266 8.23 3.23 -11.86
N ILE A 267 9.48 2.80 -11.81
CA ILE A 267 9.93 1.47 -12.29
C ILE A 267 10.48 0.62 -11.15
N SER A 268 10.42 1.11 -9.95
CA SER A 268 10.76 0.38 -8.73
C SER A 268 10.16 1.09 -7.50
N TYR A 269 9.99 0.35 -6.42
CA TYR A 269 9.58 0.90 -5.12
C TYR A 269 10.45 2.09 -4.64
N LYS A 270 11.69 2.20 -5.14
CA LYS A 270 12.60 3.32 -4.83
C LYS A 270 12.23 4.64 -5.52
N GLN A 271 11.25 4.65 -6.36
CA GLN A 271 10.78 5.85 -7.06
C GLN A 271 9.41 6.34 -6.55
N GLY A 272 8.84 5.61 -5.58
CA GLY A 272 7.57 5.96 -4.95
C GLY A 272 6.36 5.30 -5.62
N SER A 273 5.19 5.76 -5.24
CA SER A 273 3.90 5.18 -5.64
C SER A 273 3.31 5.88 -6.86
N LEU A 274 2.37 5.18 -7.51
CA LEU A 274 1.53 5.68 -8.60
C LEU A 274 0.08 5.73 -8.12
N PHE A 275 -0.59 6.88 -8.25
CA PHE A 275 -2.03 7.01 -8.04
C PHE A 275 -2.75 7.07 -9.38
N VAL A 276 -3.85 6.35 -9.50
CA VAL A 276 -4.59 6.15 -10.74
C VAL A 276 -6.06 6.50 -10.54
N SER A 277 -6.61 7.34 -11.40
CA SER A 277 -7.98 7.84 -11.30
C SER A 277 -8.49 8.42 -12.62
N LYS A 278 -9.80 8.43 -12.82
CA LYS A 278 -10.43 9.26 -13.88
C LYS A 278 -10.56 10.74 -13.51
N LYS A 279 -10.22 11.14 -12.30
CA LYS A 279 -10.25 12.53 -11.85
C LYS A 279 -9.12 13.35 -12.50
N ASP A 280 -9.36 14.64 -12.72
CA ASP A 280 -8.38 15.54 -13.33
C ASP A 280 -7.29 16.02 -12.34
N SER A 281 -7.41 15.69 -11.07
CA SER A 281 -6.44 16.03 -10.03
C SER A 281 -6.42 14.99 -8.92
N LEU A 282 -5.25 14.81 -8.33
CA LEU A 282 -5.10 13.97 -7.13
C LEU A 282 -5.99 14.54 -6.01
N PRO A 283 -6.83 13.73 -5.35
CA PRO A 283 -7.71 14.20 -4.30
C PRO A 283 -6.94 14.36 -2.98
N MET A 284 -5.99 15.31 -2.94
CA MET A 284 -5.24 15.66 -1.74
C MET A 284 -5.63 17.08 -1.31
N GLN A 285 -6.64 17.16 -0.45
CA GLN A 285 -7.07 18.45 0.10
C GLN A 285 -6.12 18.89 1.22
N LYS A 286 -5.84 20.20 1.29
CA LYS A 286 -5.18 20.77 2.45
C LYS A 286 -6.12 20.61 3.67
N ILE A 287 -5.62 19.99 4.70
CA ILE A 287 -6.30 19.79 5.97
C ILE A 287 -6.13 21.04 6.83
#